data_320b44821d5c82e300eb1921e8e4ece9
#
_entry.id   320b44821d5c82e300eb1921e8e4ece9
#
_cell.length_a   1.000
_cell.length_b   1.000
_cell.length_c   1.000
_cell.angle_alpha   90.00
_cell.angle_beta   90.00
_cell.angle_gamma   90.00
#
_symmetry.space_group_name_H-M   'P 1'
#
loop_
_entity.id
_entity.type
_entity.pdbx_description
1 polymer ?
#
loop_
_entity_poly.entity_id
_entity_poly.type
_entity_poly.pdbx_seq_one_letter_code
_entity_poly.pdbx_strand_id
1 'polypeptide(L)'
;MSEVKKVIMLGNEAIARGAYEAGVKVSAAYPGTPSTEISENLVKYKDDLYCEWSPNEKVATEVAIGASVAGVRAMSCMKHVGFNVAADPAYTVSYMGVNRGLVIVVADDPGLYSSQNEQDTRMVARAAQLPVLEPSDSSEAKEFMKIAFDLSEKYDRPFVFRTTTRLAHSQGLVELCDREEIPDKPYEKNIRKTVMMPGNAKLRHVEIEKRNLELAEAANTLPINRVEMNDTKIGVITSGIPYQYVKEALPNASVLKLGMVNPLPRKLIEDFASKVEKLYIVEELDPVIEEQVKSWGIKATGKEIFTVQGEYSANMLREAILGEELKLDAPAAAPGRPPILCPGCPHRSVYYVLNKLKMHAAGDIGCYTLGAVAPLSVIDTTICMGASISSLHGMEKAKGKEYIKNWVAVIGDSTFLHTGVNSLMNMMYNKATGTVMILDNSTTGMTGHQDHAATGKTLQGDPTYAIDIPALCRAIGVKNVIEVNAFDIERLEKVIKEEVAKDEVSVIITKTPCVLLSKKKKPLYAEEPDKCKKCGMCMKPGCPAMTRNADKTIHIDDTMCTGCGLCKSLCKFDAIKLVREGDK
;
A
#
# COMPACT_ATOMS: atom_id res chain seq x y z
N MET A 1 -30.06 11.04 -28.81
CA MET A 1 -29.04 11.13 -27.75
C MET A 1 -29.16 9.86 -26.93
N SER A 2 -28.18 8.96 -26.98
CA SER A 2 -28.17 7.79 -26.11
C SER A 2 -28.18 8.28 -24.66
N GLU A 3 -29.02 7.68 -23.84
CA GLU A 3 -29.11 8.00 -22.41
C GLU A 3 -27.74 7.71 -21.77
N VAL A 4 -27.08 8.73 -21.22
CA VAL A 4 -25.76 8.57 -20.58
C VAL A 4 -25.95 7.71 -19.34
N LYS A 5 -25.34 6.55 -19.33
CA LYS A 5 -25.43 5.61 -18.20
C LYS A 5 -24.63 6.14 -17.02
N LYS A 6 -25.30 6.40 -15.90
CA LYS A 6 -24.67 6.78 -14.63
C LYS A 6 -24.69 5.62 -13.65
N VAL A 7 -23.60 5.40 -12.95
CA VAL A 7 -23.45 4.36 -11.94
C VAL A 7 -22.75 4.90 -10.70
N ILE A 8 -23.03 4.30 -9.55
CA ILE A 8 -22.29 4.60 -8.31
C ILE A 8 -21.01 3.77 -8.32
N MET A 9 -19.86 4.42 -8.14
CA MET A 9 -18.55 3.79 -8.10
C MET A 9 -17.73 4.29 -6.92
N LEU A 10 -16.89 3.42 -6.35
CA LEU A 10 -15.79 3.81 -5.50
C LEU A 10 -14.73 4.57 -6.30
N GLY A 11 -13.90 5.39 -5.65
CA GLY A 11 -12.81 6.09 -6.32
C GLY A 11 -11.86 5.14 -7.07
N ASN A 12 -11.47 4.02 -6.46
CA ASN A 12 -10.64 3.01 -7.11
C ASN A 12 -11.31 2.36 -8.32
N GLU A 13 -12.62 2.11 -8.26
CA GLU A 13 -13.38 1.61 -9.42
C GLU A 13 -13.43 2.65 -10.54
N ALA A 14 -13.61 3.93 -10.18
CA ALA A 14 -13.66 5.03 -11.13
C ALA A 14 -12.30 5.26 -11.82
N ILE A 15 -11.18 5.16 -11.09
CA ILE A 15 -9.82 5.19 -11.66
C ILE A 15 -9.64 4.05 -12.67
N ALA A 16 -10.00 2.83 -12.31
CA ALA A 16 -9.93 1.66 -13.19
C ALA A 16 -10.82 1.84 -14.44
N ARG A 17 -12.04 2.36 -14.26
CA ARG A 17 -12.95 2.66 -15.36
C ARG A 17 -12.39 3.75 -16.28
N GLY A 18 -11.83 4.81 -15.72
CA GLY A 18 -11.20 5.90 -16.51
C GLY A 18 -10.01 5.41 -17.33
N ALA A 19 -9.18 4.54 -16.76
CA ALA A 19 -8.06 3.91 -17.47
C ALA A 19 -8.55 3.01 -18.64
N TYR A 20 -9.60 2.23 -18.38
CA TYR A 20 -10.23 1.43 -19.43
C TYR A 20 -10.76 2.30 -20.57
N GLU A 21 -11.57 3.34 -20.24
CA GLU A 21 -12.12 4.27 -21.24
C GLU A 21 -11.03 5.02 -22.00
N ALA A 22 -9.91 5.34 -21.35
CA ALA A 22 -8.76 5.98 -21.97
C ALA A 22 -7.93 5.05 -22.87
N GLY A 23 -8.34 3.82 -23.12
CA GLY A 23 -7.65 2.90 -24.02
C GLY A 23 -6.33 2.33 -23.47
N VAL A 24 -6.16 2.22 -22.14
CA VAL A 24 -4.99 1.57 -21.52
C VAL A 24 -4.91 0.11 -21.96
N LYS A 25 -3.72 -0.34 -22.38
CA LYS A 25 -3.46 -1.73 -22.78
C LYS A 25 -2.66 -2.54 -21.77
N VAL A 26 -1.86 -1.87 -20.92
CA VAL A 26 -1.03 -2.56 -19.92
C VAL A 26 -1.11 -1.85 -18.57
N SER A 27 -1.39 -2.62 -17.52
CA SER A 27 -1.33 -2.17 -16.13
C SER A 27 -0.53 -3.15 -15.29
N ALA A 28 0.41 -2.66 -14.52
CA ALA A 28 1.22 -3.44 -13.60
C ALA A 28 1.20 -2.83 -12.19
N ALA A 29 1.15 -3.66 -11.16
CA ALA A 29 1.06 -3.19 -9.78
C ALA A 29 1.69 -4.18 -8.80
N TYR A 30 2.00 -3.70 -7.60
CA TYR A 30 2.14 -4.54 -6.41
C TYR A 30 1.02 -4.18 -5.42
N PRO A 31 0.40 -5.17 -4.75
CA PRO A 31 -0.71 -4.90 -3.85
C PRO A 31 -0.33 -4.01 -2.68
N GLY A 32 -1.04 -2.88 -2.51
CA GLY A 32 -0.80 -1.92 -1.43
C GLY A 32 -2.05 -1.07 -1.15
N THR A 33 -2.70 -1.27 0.01
CA THR A 33 -3.87 -0.48 0.41
C THR A 33 -3.45 0.99 0.64
N PRO A 34 -4.14 1.99 0.02
CA PRO A 34 -5.48 1.90 -0.55
C PRO A 34 -5.57 1.74 -2.08
N SER A 35 -4.52 1.39 -2.81
CA SER A 35 -4.52 1.32 -4.29
C SER A 35 -4.84 -0.06 -4.87
N THR A 36 -4.86 -1.12 -4.06
CA THR A 36 -4.98 -2.52 -4.51
C THR A 36 -6.18 -2.75 -5.43
N GLU A 37 -7.35 -2.22 -5.06
CA GLU A 37 -8.61 -2.44 -5.75
C GLU A 37 -8.64 -1.83 -7.16
N ILE A 38 -7.73 -0.90 -7.51
CA ILE A 38 -7.62 -0.37 -8.88
C ILE A 38 -7.30 -1.51 -9.84
N SER A 39 -6.26 -2.30 -9.54
CA SER A 39 -5.86 -3.43 -10.38
C SER A 39 -6.88 -4.58 -10.36
N GLU A 40 -7.51 -4.84 -9.21
CA GLU A 40 -8.59 -5.83 -9.08
C GLU A 40 -9.82 -5.45 -9.91
N ASN A 41 -10.10 -4.15 -10.07
CA ASN A 41 -11.17 -3.67 -10.94
C ASN A 41 -10.78 -3.66 -12.42
N LEU A 42 -9.51 -3.40 -12.76
CA LEU A 42 -9.02 -3.48 -14.14
C LEU A 42 -9.13 -4.88 -14.74
N VAL A 43 -8.95 -5.93 -13.92
CA VAL A 43 -9.12 -7.33 -14.37
C VAL A 43 -10.52 -7.61 -14.96
N LYS A 44 -11.54 -6.84 -14.58
CA LYS A 44 -12.87 -6.95 -15.19
C LYS A 44 -12.86 -6.70 -16.72
N TYR A 45 -11.83 -6.05 -17.22
CA TYR A 45 -11.62 -5.69 -18.62
C TYR A 45 -10.46 -6.46 -19.28
N LYS A 46 -10.12 -7.66 -18.76
CA LYS A 46 -8.97 -8.47 -19.19
C LYS A 46 -8.97 -8.88 -20.66
N ASP A 47 -10.11 -8.82 -21.32
CA ASP A 47 -10.23 -9.13 -22.76
C ASP A 47 -9.70 -7.97 -23.64
N ASP A 48 -9.62 -6.75 -23.08
CA ASP A 48 -9.20 -5.52 -23.77
C ASP A 48 -7.83 -5.01 -23.30
N LEU A 49 -7.38 -5.42 -22.10
CA LEU A 49 -6.12 -4.94 -21.52
C LEU A 49 -5.44 -6.01 -20.65
N TYR A 50 -4.12 -5.96 -20.60
CA TYR A 50 -3.31 -6.82 -19.74
C TYR A 50 -3.10 -6.21 -18.37
N CYS A 51 -3.30 -7.02 -17.31
CA CYS A 51 -3.02 -6.64 -15.92
C CYS A 51 -2.16 -7.69 -15.23
N GLU A 52 -1.20 -7.22 -14.40
CA GLU A 52 -0.37 -8.12 -13.61
C GLU A 52 -0.12 -7.65 -12.19
N TRP A 53 0.12 -8.63 -11.29
CA TRP A 53 0.85 -8.39 -10.05
C TRP A 53 2.34 -8.62 -10.31
N SER A 54 3.11 -7.55 -10.22
CA SER A 54 4.57 -7.60 -10.26
C SER A 54 5.14 -7.94 -8.87
N PRO A 55 6.38 -8.43 -8.76
CA PRO A 55 6.97 -8.78 -7.46
C PRO A 55 7.19 -7.56 -6.55
N ASN A 56 7.38 -6.37 -7.13
CA ASN A 56 7.45 -5.09 -6.42
C ASN A 56 7.11 -3.91 -7.34
N GLU A 57 7.00 -2.71 -6.78
CA GLU A 57 6.57 -1.51 -7.49
C GLU A 57 7.61 -0.98 -8.47
N LYS A 58 8.91 -1.24 -8.23
CA LYS A 58 9.97 -0.93 -9.19
C LYS A 58 9.73 -1.70 -10.49
N VAL A 59 9.55 -3.01 -10.40
CA VAL A 59 9.28 -3.87 -11.56
C VAL A 59 7.96 -3.48 -12.23
N ALA A 60 6.91 -3.22 -11.46
CA ALA A 60 5.62 -2.76 -12.01
C ALA A 60 5.76 -1.49 -12.85
N THR A 61 6.52 -0.51 -12.34
CA THR A 61 6.79 0.73 -13.07
C THR A 61 7.62 0.49 -14.32
N GLU A 62 8.63 -0.37 -14.25
CA GLU A 62 9.46 -0.74 -15.40
C GLU A 62 8.67 -1.45 -16.50
N VAL A 63 7.71 -2.32 -16.14
CA VAL A 63 6.79 -2.96 -17.09
C VAL A 63 5.92 -1.91 -17.80
N ALA A 64 5.34 -0.98 -17.05
CA ALA A 64 4.53 0.11 -17.61
C ALA A 64 5.38 1.02 -18.53
N ILE A 65 6.62 1.34 -18.15
CA ILE A 65 7.56 2.10 -19.00
C ILE A 65 7.85 1.33 -20.29
N GLY A 66 8.13 0.03 -20.21
CA GLY A 66 8.38 -0.82 -21.38
C GLY A 66 7.20 -0.83 -22.34
N ALA A 67 5.97 -0.92 -21.83
CA ALA A 67 4.74 -0.88 -22.63
C ALA A 67 4.55 0.50 -23.29
N SER A 68 4.81 1.60 -22.58
CA SER A 68 4.79 2.96 -23.15
C SER A 68 5.83 3.12 -24.28
N VAL A 69 7.04 2.60 -24.09
CA VAL A 69 8.10 2.60 -25.13
C VAL A 69 7.66 1.78 -26.35
N ALA A 70 6.98 0.66 -26.13
CA ALA A 70 6.43 -0.17 -27.21
C ALA A 70 5.28 0.52 -27.98
N GLY A 71 4.73 1.62 -27.46
CA GLY A 71 3.77 2.46 -28.17
C GLY A 71 2.32 2.27 -27.77
N VAL A 72 2.05 1.78 -26.56
CA VAL A 72 0.70 1.67 -26.00
C VAL A 72 0.54 2.49 -24.72
N ARG A 73 -0.69 2.93 -24.40
CA ARG A 73 -0.99 3.55 -23.10
C ARG A 73 -0.81 2.54 -21.98
N ALA A 74 -0.06 2.92 -20.95
CA ALA A 74 0.27 2.04 -19.83
C ALA A 74 0.21 2.77 -18.50
N MET A 75 -0.01 2.01 -17.44
CA MET A 75 -0.04 2.54 -16.08
C MET A 75 0.61 1.58 -15.08
N SER A 76 1.09 2.15 -13.96
CA SER A 76 1.42 1.40 -12.75
C SER A 76 0.63 1.95 -11.57
N CYS A 77 0.26 1.07 -10.63
CA CYS A 77 -0.51 1.44 -9.44
C CYS A 77 0.24 1.02 -8.18
N MET A 78 0.27 1.91 -7.19
CA MET A 78 0.97 1.66 -5.95
C MET A 78 0.51 2.59 -4.82
N LYS A 79 0.85 2.22 -3.61
CA LYS A 79 0.79 3.05 -2.42
C LYS A 79 1.99 4.01 -2.37
N HIS A 80 1.92 5.08 -1.57
CA HIS A 80 3.03 6.05 -1.43
C HIS A 80 4.37 5.41 -1.04
N VAL A 81 4.38 4.43 -0.11
CA VAL A 81 5.63 3.71 0.23
C VAL A 81 6.15 2.86 -0.92
N GLY A 82 5.26 2.37 -1.79
CA GLY A 82 5.64 1.70 -3.03
C GLY A 82 6.27 2.67 -4.04
N PHE A 83 5.84 3.93 -4.06
CA PHE A 83 6.47 4.96 -4.88
C PHE A 83 7.93 5.20 -4.48
N ASN A 84 8.27 5.04 -3.19
CA ASN A 84 9.67 5.06 -2.76
C ASN A 84 10.48 3.91 -3.39
N VAL A 85 9.89 2.71 -3.52
CA VAL A 85 10.53 1.57 -4.20
C VAL A 85 10.67 1.81 -5.70
N ALA A 86 9.69 2.45 -6.31
CA ALA A 86 9.65 2.81 -7.73
C ALA A 86 10.38 4.14 -8.05
N ALA A 87 11.00 4.79 -7.08
CA ALA A 87 11.61 6.11 -7.28
C ALA A 87 12.66 6.13 -8.38
N ASP A 88 13.58 5.16 -8.41
CA ASP A 88 14.66 5.11 -9.41
C ASP A 88 14.12 5.11 -10.86
N PRO A 89 13.24 4.17 -11.28
CA PRO A 89 12.65 4.25 -12.62
C PRO A 89 11.78 5.50 -12.83
N ALA A 90 11.06 6.00 -11.80
CA ALA A 90 10.23 7.19 -11.90
C ALA A 90 11.07 8.45 -12.18
N TYR A 91 12.18 8.66 -11.46
CA TYR A 91 13.11 9.75 -11.70
C TYR A 91 13.74 9.65 -13.10
N THR A 92 14.10 8.46 -13.55
CA THR A 92 14.75 8.26 -14.84
C THR A 92 13.78 8.44 -16.00
N VAL A 93 12.54 7.93 -15.91
CA VAL A 93 11.56 8.07 -16.99
C VAL A 93 11.06 9.50 -17.15
N SER A 94 11.13 10.34 -16.11
CA SER A 94 10.83 11.77 -16.24
C SER A 94 11.76 12.46 -17.24
N TYR A 95 13.01 12.04 -17.30
CA TYR A 95 14.00 12.49 -18.29
C TYR A 95 13.77 11.86 -19.66
N MET A 96 13.51 10.56 -19.68
CA MET A 96 13.33 9.81 -20.92
C MET A 96 12.08 10.26 -21.70
N GLY A 97 11.01 10.60 -21.00
CA GLY A 97 9.70 10.87 -21.60
C GLY A 97 9.01 9.57 -22.03
N VAL A 98 7.98 9.70 -22.86
CA VAL A 98 7.10 8.61 -23.27
C VAL A 98 7.06 8.44 -24.79
N ASN A 99 6.63 7.27 -25.27
CA ASN A 99 6.25 7.08 -26.66
C ASN A 99 4.71 7.13 -26.81
N ARG A 100 4.01 6.41 -25.92
CA ARG A 100 2.58 6.58 -25.62
C ARG A 100 2.41 6.94 -24.15
N GLY A 101 1.22 7.41 -23.77
CA GLY A 101 0.92 7.90 -22.45
C GLY A 101 1.27 6.93 -21.33
N LEU A 102 1.90 7.44 -20.28
CA LEU A 102 2.28 6.72 -19.08
C LEU A 102 1.77 7.46 -17.85
N VAL A 103 0.99 6.74 -17.03
CA VAL A 103 0.46 7.27 -15.77
C VAL A 103 0.90 6.38 -14.60
N ILE A 104 1.43 7.01 -13.56
CA ILE A 104 1.79 6.36 -12.30
C ILE A 104 0.74 6.76 -11.26
N VAL A 105 -0.13 5.83 -10.88
CA VAL A 105 -1.16 6.07 -9.87
C VAL A 105 -0.57 5.80 -8.50
N VAL A 106 -0.61 6.80 -7.63
CA VAL A 106 -0.09 6.70 -6.27
C VAL A 106 -1.15 7.10 -5.27
N ALA A 107 -1.39 6.23 -4.28
CA ALA A 107 -2.36 6.46 -3.22
C ALA A 107 -1.66 6.78 -1.91
N ASP A 108 -1.88 7.99 -1.40
CA ASP A 108 -1.46 8.43 -0.07
C ASP A 108 -2.45 7.95 1.00
N ASP A 109 -1.96 7.85 2.24
CA ASP A 109 -2.75 7.38 3.38
C ASP A 109 -2.69 8.38 4.54
N PRO A 110 -3.32 9.58 4.40
CA PRO A 110 -3.44 10.52 5.50
C PRO A 110 -4.14 9.86 6.69
N GLY A 111 -3.57 10.00 7.89
CA GLY A 111 -4.08 9.35 9.10
C GLY A 111 -3.53 7.96 9.36
N LEU A 112 -2.63 7.42 8.52
CA LEU A 112 -1.91 6.16 8.76
C LEU A 112 -2.84 4.94 8.99
N TYR A 113 -3.96 4.85 8.27
CA TYR A 113 -4.92 3.75 8.44
C TYR A 113 -4.33 2.38 8.15
N SER A 114 -3.38 2.31 7.21
CA SER A 114 -2.72 1.06 6.82
C SER A 114 -1.22 1.23 6.52
N SER A 115 -0.58 2.30 7.00
CA SER A 115 0.78 2.67 6.64
C SER A 115 1.70 2.78 7.86
N GLN A 116 2.99 2.55 7.66
CA GLN A 116 4.03 2.70 8.69
C GLN A 116 4.55 4.13 8.84
N ASN A 117 4.22 5.02 7.93
CA ASN A 117 4.52 6.44 7.97
C ASN A 117 3.51 7.23 7.13
N GLU A 118 3.45 8.52 7.34
CA GLU A 118 2.69 9.47 6.54
C GLU A 118 3.63 10.14 5.53
N GLN A 119 3.22 10.21 4.27
CA GLN A 119 4.02 10.81 3.20
C GLN A 119 3.12 11.58 2.25
N ASP A 120 3.67 12.60 1.63
CA ASP A 120 3.03 13.34 0.56
C ASP A 120 3.69 13.02 -0.79
N THR A 121 2.98 12.29 -1.62
CA THR A 121 3.45 11.93 -2.96
C THR A 121 3.79 13.16 -3.82
N ARG A 122 3.14 14.31 -3.60
CA ARG A 122 3.39 15.55 -4.34
C ARG A 122 4.83 16.04 -4.17
N MET A 123 5.41 15.86 -2.97
CA MET A 123 6.83 16.21 -2.70
C MET A 123 7.79 15.34 -3.51
N VAL A 124 7.56 14.03 -3.50
CA VAL A 124 8.40 13.08 -4.26
C VAL A 124 8.26 13.31 -5.77
N ALA A 125 7.03 13.48 -6.25
CA ALA A 125 6.75 13.75 -7.67
C ALA A 125 7.41 15.07 -8.13
N ARG A 126 7.34 16.13 -7.32
CA ARG A 126 8.01 17.40 -7.59
C ARG A 126 9.53 17.23 -7.68
N ALA A 127 10.14 16.50 -6.74
CA ALA A 127 11.58 16.21 -6.77
C ALA A 127 11.97 15.38 -7.99
N ALA A 128 11.12 14.46 -8.45
CA ALA A 128 11.30 13.67 -9.67
C ALA A 128 10.96 14.42 -10.96
N GLN A 129 10.57 15.69 -10.89
CA GLN A 129 10.13 16.49 -12.04
C GLN A 129 8.89 15.92 -12.73
N LEU A 130 7.98 15.27 -11.99
CA LEU A 130 6.77 14.65 -12.50
C LEU A 130 5.55 15.55 -12.29
N PRO A 131 4.74 15.81 -13.32
CA PRO A 131 3.45 16.48 -13.17
C PRO A 131 2.49 15.63 -12.34
N VAL A 132 1.61 16.31 -11.56
CA VAL A 132 0.66 15.66 -10.66
C VAL A 132 -0.76 16.13 -10.92
N LEU A 133 -1.67 15.18 -11.15
CA LEU A 133 -3.11 15.38 -11.15
C LEU A 133 -3.73 14.81 -9.87
N GLU A 134 -4.71 15.52 -9.34
CA GLU A 134 -5.36 15.17 -8.07
C GLU A 134 -6.88 15.40 -8.17
N PRO A 135 -7.68 14.32 -8.33
CA PRO A 135 -9.14 14.40 -8.38
C PRO A 135 -9.72 14.57 -6.97
N SER A 136 -10.95 15.14 -6.90
CA SER A 136 -11.66 15.38 -5.65
C SER A 136 -12.82 14.40 -5.36
N ASP A 137 -13.23 13.64 -6.36
CA ASP A 137 -14.30 12.62 -6.23
C ASP A 137 -14.18 11.54 -7.32
N SER A 138 -15.08 10.56 -7.29
CA SER A 138 -15.10 9.46 -8.25
C SER A 138 -15.32 9.89 -9.69
N SER A 139 -16.11 10.95 -9.95
CA SER A 139 -16.33 11.44 -11.31
C SER A 139 -15.05 12.02 -11.88
N GLU A 140 -14.40 12.91 -11.14
CA GLU A 140 -13.10 13.46 -11.54
C GLU A 140 -12.02 12.38 -11.63
N ALA A 141 -12.05 11.39 -10.74
CA ALA A 141 -11.10 10.28 -10.78
C ALA A 141 -11.15 9.53 -12.12
N LYS A 142 -12.35 9.29 -12.65
CA LYS A 142 -12.53 8.71 -13.98
C LYS A 142 -12.08 9.68 -15.11
N GLU A 143 -12.54 10.92 -15.07
CA GLU A 143 -12.28 11.89 -16.12
C GLU A 143 -10.81 12.29 -16.21
N PHE A 144 -10.16 12.50 -15.05
CA PHE A 144 -8.76 12.91 -15.01
C PHE A 144 -7.80 11.82 -15.49
N MET A 145 -8.19 10.55 -15.41
CA MET A 145 -7.38 9.46 -15.99
C MET A 145 -7.19 9.64 -17.50
N LYS A 146 -8.26 9.94 -18.24
CA LYS A 146 -8.14 10.23 -19.67
C LYS A 146 -7.27 11.45 -19.92
N ILE A 147 -7.54 12.54 -19.19
CA ILE A 147 -6.78 13.79 -19.29
C ILE A 147 -5.29 13.54 -18.99
N ALA A 148 -4.97 12.70 -17.99
CA ALA A 148 -3.59 12.36 -17.65
C ALA A 148 -2.84 11.70 -18.81
N PHE A 149 -3.48 10.75 -19.53
CA PHE A 149 -2.89 10.13 -20.71
C PHE A 149 -2.72 11.10 -21.86
N ASP A 150 -3.72 11.93 -22.15
CA ASP A 150 -3.66 12.93 -23.22
C ASP A 150 -2.56 13.98 -22.96
N LEU A 151 -2.44 14.45 -21.71
CA LEU A 151 -1.36 15.36 -21.31
C LEU A 151 0.01 14.68 -21.32
N SER A 152 0.09 13.42 -20.90
CA SER A 152 1.32 12.63 -20.96
C SER A 152 1.86 12.55 -22.38
N GLU A 153 1.01 12.26 -23.35
CA GLU A 153 1.37 12.20 -24.77
C GLU A 153 1.74 13.58 -25.34
N LYS A 154 0.94 14.59 -25.02
CA LYS A 154 1.13 15.97 -25.50
C LYS A 154 2.45 16.58 -25.03
N TYR A 155 2.80 16.38 -23.77
CA TYR A 155 4.00 16.97 -23.17
C TYR A 155 5.19 16.01 -23.12
N ASP A 156 5.06 14.80 -23.69
CA ASP A 156 6.10 13.77 -23.69
C ASP A 156 6.66 13.50 -22.28
N ARG A 157 5.76 13.25 -21.32
CA ARG A 157 6.10 13.07 -19.90
C ARG A 157 5.19 12.05 -19.22
N PRO A 158 5.71 11.20 -18.31
CA PRO A 158 4.83 10.48 -17.41
C PRO A 158 4.12 11.44 -16.45
N PHE A 159 2.89 11.09 -16.06
CA PHE A 159 2.12 11.84 -15.07
C PHE A 159 1.90 11.00 -13.82
N VAL A 160 1.99 11.62 -12.65
CA VAL A 160 1.52 11.05 -11.40
C VAL A 160 0.05 11.39 -11.23
N PHE A 161 -0.75 10.38 -10.98
CA PHE A 161 -2.16 10.51 -10.61
C PHE A 161 -2.27 10.21 -9.11
N ARG A 162 -2.43 11.26 -8.31
CA ARG A 162 -2.48 11.15 -6.86
C ARG A 162 -3.92 10.93 -6.39
N THR A 163 -4.09 9.96 -5.52
CA THR A 163 -5.34 9.74 -4.78
C THR A 163 -5.04 9.58 -3.29
N THR A 164 -6.05 9.54 -2.45
CA THR A 164 -5.94 9.32 -1.01
C THR A 164 -6.90 8.23 -0.55
N THR A 165 -6.68 7.68 0.63
CA THR A 165 -7.55 6.65 1.24
C THR A 165 -9.02 7.04 1.20
N ARG A 166 -9.34 8.28 1.53
CA ARG A 166 -10.72 8.77 1.54
C ARG A 166 -11.35 8.73 0.16
N LEU A 167 -10.66 9.25 -0.85
CA LEU A 167 -11.16 9.24 -2.22
C LEU A 167 -11.25 7.80 -2.76
N ALA A 168 -10.23 6.97 -2.53
CA ALA A 168 -10.19 5.59 -2.99
C ALA A 168 -11.44 4.78 -2.58
N HIS A 169 -11.96 5.04 -1.37
CA HIS A 169 -13.09 4.31 -0.78
C HIS A 169 -14.39 5.12 -0.69
N SER A 170 -14.43 6.37 -1.17
CA SER A 170 -15.67 7.16 -1.26
C SER A 170 -16.45 6.77 -2.50
N GLN A 171 -17.77 6.77 -2.39
CA GLN A 171 -18.69 6.52 -3.49
C GLN A 171 -19.16 7.81 -4.13
N GLY A 172 -19.21 7.83 -5.46
CA GLY A 172 -19.73 8.94 -6.24
C GLY A 172 -20.48 8.45 -7.47
N LEU A 173 -21.30 9.34 -8.04
CA LEU A 173 -22.04 9.08 -9.27
C LEU A 173 -21.11 9.35 -10.47
N VAL A 174 -20.88 8.34 -11.30
CA VAL A 174 -19.95 8.39 -12.43
C VAL A 174 -20.68 8.14 -13.74
N GLU A 175 -20.46 8.99 -14.73
CA GLU A 175 -20.96 8.80 -16.10
C GLU A 175 -20.02 7.84 -16.85
N LEU A 176 -20.60 6.81 -17.48
CA LEU A 176 -19.84 5.86 -18.29
C LEU A 176 -19.73 6.33 -19.74
N CYS A 177 -18.53 6.20 -20.29
CA CYS A 177 -18.26 6.39 -21.71
C CYS A 177 -17.77 5.07 -22.34
N ASP A 178 -17.78 5.02 -23.66
CA ASP A 178 -17.17 3.92 -24.40
C ASP A 178 -15.64 3.99 -24.31
N ARG A 179 -14.99 2.85 -24.45
CA ARG A 179 -13.53 2.77 -24.54
C ARG A 179 -13.05 3.44 -25.82
N GLU A 180 -12.00 4.25 -25.68
CA GLU A 180 -11.32 4.81 -26.83
C GLU A 180 -10.37 3.80 -27.48
N GLU A 181 -10.50 3.61 -28.78
CA GLU A 181 -9.56 2.83 -29.55
C GLU A 181 -8.34 3.71 -29.92
N ILE A 182 -7.29 3.56 -29.13
CA ILE A 182 -6.05 4.31 -29.34
C ILE A 182 -5.11 3.45 -30.22
N PRO A 183 -4.76 3.89 -31.44
CA PRO A 183 -3.84 3.13 -32.30
C PRO A 183 -2.45 3.04 -31.67
N ASP A 184 -1.79 1.90 -31.81
CA ASP A 184 -0.43 1.72 -31.36
C ASP A 184 0.52 2.67 -32.12
N LYS A 185 1.46 3.24 -31.41
CA LYS A 185 2.48 4.11 -31.99
C LYS A 185 3.76 3.30 -32.24
N PRO A 186 4.31 3.28 -33.46
CA PRO A 186 5.52 2.53 -33.73
C PRO A 186 6.69 3.07 -32.88
N TYR A 187 7.59 2.15 -32.50
CA TYR A 187 8.83 2.53 -31.86
C TYR A 187 9.82 3.08 -32.90
N GLU A 188 10.31 4.28 -32.62
CA GLU A 188 11.38 4.89 -33.40
C GLU A 188 12.66 4.94 -32.55
N LYS A 189 13.76 4.39 -33.06
CA LYS A 189 15.04 4.38 -32.34
C LYS A 189 15.56 5.79 -32.14
N ASN A 190 15.63 6.23 -30.89
CA ASN A 190 16.17 7.54 -30.53
C ASN A 190 17.02 7.44 -29.26
N ILE A 191 18.29 7.10 -29.44
CA ILE A 191 19.24 6.92 -28.32
C ILE A 191 19.37 8.18 -27.45
N ARG A 192 19.31 9.37 -28.06
CA ARG A 192 19.40 10.63 -27.31
C ARG A 192 18.22 10.85 -26.36
N LYS A 193 17.05 10.30 -26.72
CA LYS A 193 15.83 10.35 -25.90
C LYS A 193 15.75 9.22 -24.87
N THR A 194 16.08 8.00 -25.28
CA THR A 194 15.73 6.80 -24.50
C THR A 194 16.87 6.19 -23.70
N VAL A 195 18.14 6.63 -23.93
CA VAL A 195 19.30 6.12 -23.21
C VAL A 195 19.90 7.22 -22.34
N MET A 196 19.67 7.14 -21.03
CA MET A 196 20.08 8.18 -20.07
C MET A 196 21.56 8.09 -19.68
N MET A 197 22.46 8.13 -20.66
CA MET A 197 23.85 8.43 -20.41
C MET A 197 24.02 9.91 -20.01
N PRO A 198 25.06 10.27 -19.23
CA PRO A 198 25.24 11.65 -18.74
C PRO A 198 25.12 12.74 -19.80
N GLY A 199 25.66 12.51 -21.00
CA GLY A 199 25.58 13.46 -22.11
C GLY A 199 24.16 13.67 -22.63
N ASN A 200 23.40 12.58 -22.74
CA ASN A 200 21.98 12.64 -23.16
C ASN A 200 21.10 13.25 -22.04
N ALA A 201 21.33 12.83 -20.78
CA ALA A 201 20.58 13.32 -19.64
C ALA A 201 20.69 14.85 -19.46
N LYS A 202 21.87 15.43 -19.69
CA LYS A 202 22.04 16.89 -19.67
C LYS A 202 21.15 17.61 -20.69
N LEU A 203 21.03 17.07 -21.88
CA LEU A 203 20.17 17.65 -22.92
C LEU A 203 18.69 17.45 -22.57
N ARG A 204 18.34 16.27 -22.07
CA ARG A 204 16.96 15.98 -21.63
C ARG A 204 16.54 16.85 -20.43
N HIS A 205 17.46 17.19 -19.54
CA HIS A 205 17.16 18.13 -18.43
C HIS A 205 16.69 19.49 -18.96
N VAL A 206 17.36 20.05 -19.96
CA VAL A 206 16.93 21.30 -20.60
C VAL A 206 15.52 21.19 -21.18
N GLU A 207 15.21 20.04 -21.82
CA GLU A 207 13.87 19.79 -22.36
C GLU A 207 12.80 19.67 -21.25
N ILE A 208 13.14 19.05 -20.11
CA ILE A 208 12.23 18.93 -18.97
C ILE A 208 11.89 20.30 -18.43
N GLU A 209 12.88 21.15 -18.18
CA GLU A 209 12.65 22.51 -17.66
C GLU A 209 11.77 23.33 -18.60
N LYS A 210 12.02 23.25 -19.91
CA LYS A 210 11.18 23.89 -20.91
C LYS A 210 9.74 23.40 -20.86
N ARG A 211 9.53 22.07 -20.80
CA ARG A 211 8.18 21.47 -20.71
C ARG A 211 7.48 21.78 -19.40
N ASN A 212 8.22 21.92 -18.30
CA ASN A 212 7.66 22.38 -17.03
C ASN A 212 7.05 23.77 -17.17
N LEU A 213 7.75 24.69 -17.83
CA LEU A 213 7.25 26.04 -18.09
C LEU A 213 6.04 26.03 -19.03
N GLU A 214 6.08 25.26 -20.11
CA GLU A 214 4.98 25.10 -21.05
C GLU A 214 3.73 24.52 -20.37
N LEU A 215 3.91 23.50 -19.52
CA LEU A 215 2.81 22.89 -18.78
C LEU A 215 2.26 23.81 -17.70
N ALA A 216 3.12 24.56 -16.99
CA ALA A 216 2.69 25.56 -16.00
C ALA A 216 1.86 26.68 -16.65
N GLU A 217 2.24 27.12 -17.86
CA GLU A 217 1.44 28.09 -18.62
C GLU A 217 0.10 27.48 -19.06
N ALA A 218 0.11 26.26 -19.59
CA ALA A 218 -1.10 25.57 -19.99
C ALA A 218 -2.06 25.30 -18.81
N ALA A 219 -1.52 25.03 -17.63
CA ALA A 219 -2.29 24.77 -16.41
C ALA A 219 -3.25 25.93 -16.06
N ASN A 220 -2.92 27.18 -16.46
CA ASN A 220 -3.79 28.33 -16.21
C ASN A 220 -5.17 28.25 -16.93
N THR A 221 -5.28 27.45 -17.97
CA THR A 221 -6.49 27.31 -18.78
C THR A 221 -7.05 25.90 -18.86
N LEU A 222 -6.40 24.93 -18.20
CA LEU A 222 -6.91 23.56 -18.16
C LEU A 222 -8.24 23.51 -17.39
N PRO A 223 -9.28 22.85 -17.93
CA PRO A 223 -10.62 22.83 -17.32
C PRO A 223 -10.67 22.06 -15.98
N ILE A 224 -9.63 21.29 -15.66
CA ILE A 224 -9.48 20.60 -14.38
C ILE A 224 -9.17 21.56 -13.22
N ASN A 225 -8.71 22.78 -13.52
CA ASN A 225 -8.53 23.86 -12.56
C ASN A 225 -9.73 24.80 -12.66
N ARG A 226 -10.60 24.79 -11.64
CA ARG A 226 -11.88 25.51 -11.68
C ARG A 226 -11.91 26.66 -10.68
N VAL A 227 -12.39 27.80 -11.13
CA VAL A 227 -12.71 28.95 -10.27
C VAL A 227 -14.22 29.02 -10.07
N GLU A 228 -14.65 28.99 -8.84
CA GLU A 228 -16.04 29.13 -8.41
C GLU A 228 -16.14 30.42 -7.59
N MET A 229 -16.54 31.54 -8.23
CA MET A 229 -16.68 32.82 -7.54
C MET A 229 -18.05 32.89 -6.87
N ASN A 230 -18.06 33.13 -5.56
CA ASN A 230 -19.23 33.39 -4.74
C ASN A 230 -18.99 34.67 -3.90
N ASP A 231 -19.06 34.60 -2.56
CA ASP A 231 -18.67 35.69 -1.67
C ASP A 231 -17.14 35.88 -1.71
N THR A 232 -16.70 37.12 -1.90
CA THR A 232 -15.28 37.46 -1.99
C THR A 232 -14.59 37.65 -0.63
N LYS A 233 -15.34 37.63 0.48
CA LYS A 233 -14.75 37.73 1.83
C LYS A 233 -13.80 36.61 2.16
N ILE A 234 -14.16 35.40 1.70
CA ILE A 234 -13.35 34.19 1.90
C ILE A 234 -13.07 33.54 0.55
N GLY A 235 -11.80 33.45 0.21
CA GLY A 235 -11.31 32.64 -0.90
C GLY A 235 -10.55 31.43 -0.40
N VAL A 236 -10.73 30.29 -1.04
CA VAL A 236 -10.04 29.04 -0.69
C VAL A 236 -9.38 28.44 -1.93
N ILE A 237 -8.08 28.17 -1.86
CA ILE A 237 -7.38 27.32 -2.83
C ILE A 237 -7.28 25.91 -2.24
N THR A 238 -7.69 24.91 -2.99
CA THR A 238 -7.72 23.52 -2.53
C THR A 238 -7.58 22.53 -3.68
N SER A 239 -7.26 21.28 -3.38
CA SER A 239 -7.17 20.16 -4.33
C SER A 239 -7.65 18.87 -3.67
N GLY A 240 -7.87 17.82 -4.46
CA GLY A 240 -8.22 16.51 -3.95
C GLY A 240 -9.49 16.51 -3.09
N ILE A 241 -9.56 15.55 -2.18
CA ILE A 241 -10.72 15.37 -1.29
C ILE A 241 -11.00 16.56 -0.36
N PRO A 242 -10.02 17.38 0.10
CA PRO A 242 -10.27 18.61 0.85
C PRO A 242 -11.25 19.57 0.18
N TYR A 243 -11.34 19.55 -1.16
CA TYR A 243 -12.35 20.35 -1.88
C TYR A 243 -13.78 20.03 -1.42
N GLN A 244 -14.09 18.74 -1.17
CA GLN A 244 -15.42 18.34 -0.70
C GLN A 244 -15.70 18.90 0.70
N TYR A 245 -14.69 18.88 1.59
CA TYR A 245 -14.81 19.44 2.93
C TYR A 245 -15.00 20.97 2.90
N VAL A 246 -14.30 21.65 1.98
CA VAL A 246 -14.47 23.11 1.78
C VAL A 246 -15.89 23.43 1.32
N LYS A 247 -16.44 22.67 0.37
CA LYS A 247 -17.82 22.89 -0.14
C LYS A 247 -18.88 22.68 0.94
N GLU A 248 -18.66 21.72 1.83
CA GLU A 248 -19.56 21.45 2.96
C GLU A 248 -19.42 22.50 4.07
N ALA A 249 -18.18 22.84 4.45
CA ALA A 249 -17.92 23.77 5.56
C ALA A 249 -18.21 25.21 5.21
N LEU A 250 -17.91 25.63 3.98
CA LEU A 250 -17.89 27.01 3.51
C LEU A 250 -18.69 27.17 2.20
N PRO A 251 -20.01 26.90 2.20
CA PRO A 251 -20.82 26.84 0.96
C PRO A 251 -20.84 28.16 0.18
N ASN A 252 -20.60 29.29 0.85
CA ASN A 252 -20.61 30.63 0.26
C ASN A 252 -19.22 31.15 -0.12
N ALA A 253 -18.14 30.47 0.23
CA ALA A 253 -16.79 30.90 -0.10
C ALA A 253 -16.52 30.82 -1.61
N SER A 254 -15.67 31.71 -2.12
CA SER A 254 -15.08 31.55 -3.44
C SER A 254 -14.00 30.48 -3.40
N VAL A 255 -13.97 29.58 -4.37
CA VAL A 255 -13.05 28.43 -4.39
C VAL A 255 -12.29 28.38 -5.70
N LEU A 256 -10.97 28.26 -5.62
CA LEU A 256 -10.12 27.79 -6.70
C LEU A 256 -9.77 26.31 -6.43
N LYS A 257 -10.42 25.41 -7.16
CA LYS A 257 -10.15 23.99 -7.14
C LYS A 257 -9.08 23.64 -8.15
N LEU A 258 -7.96 23.13 -7.66
CA LEU A 258 -6.84 22.66 -8.48
C LEU A 258 -6.99 21.18 -8.79
N GLY A 259 -7.01 20.83 -10.07
CA GLY A 259 -6.89 19.44 -10.54
C GLY A 259 -5.45 19.10 -10.90
N MET A 260 -4.64 20.09 -11.28
CA MET A 260 -3.20 19.97 -11.45
C MET A 260 -2.48 20.68 -10.29
N VAL A 261 -1.73 19.92 -9.49
CA VAL A 261 -1.03 20.42 -8.30
C VAL A 261 0.49 20.50 -8.47
N ASN A 262 0.99 20.01 -9.58
CA ASN A 262 2.37 20.19 -10.03
C ASN A 262 2.44 20.10 -11.56
N PRO A 263 2.91 21.14 -12.29
CA PRO A 263 3.17 22.48 -11.81
C PRO A 263 1.88 23.25 -11.47
N LEU A 264 1.98 24.24 -10.58
CA LEU A 264 0.84 25.08 -10.21
C LEU A 264 0.52 26.14 -11.29
N PRO A 265 -0.78 26.48 -11.53
CA PRO A 265 -1.22 27.51 -12.46
C PRO A 265 -1.05 28.91 -11.85
N ARG A 266 0.16 29.45 -11.87
CA ARG A 266 0.52 30.66 -11.15
C ARG A 266 -0.38 31.85 -11.47
N LYS A 267 -0.62 32.14 -12.75
CA LYS A 267 -1.46 33.30 -13.16
C LYS A 267 -2.89 33.17 -12.69
N LEU A 268 -3.44 31.96 -12.76
CA LEU A 268 -4.81 31.67 -12.28
C LEU A 268 -4.90 31.88 -10.77
N ILE A 269 -3.88 31.44 -10.02
CA ILE A 269 -3.79 31.63 -8.56
C ILE A 269 -3.65 33.12 -8.21
N GLU A 270 -2.78 33.86 -8.88
CA GLU A 270 -2.60 35.32 -8.70
C GLU A 270 -3.89 36.09 -8.99
N ASP A 271 -4.57 35.76 -10.10
CA ASP A 271 -5.86 36.37 -10.47
C ASP A 271 -6.95 36.07 -9.45
N PHE A 272 -7.07 34.82 -8.99
CA PHE A 272 -8.03 34.43 -7.96
C PHE A 272 -7.75 35.15 -6.63
N ALA A 273 -6.50 35.12 -6.18
CA ALA A 273 -6.07 35.75 -4.92
C ALA A 273 -6.36 37.25 -4.88
N SER A 274 -6.27 37.96 -6.04
CA SER A 274 -6.54 39.38 -6.12
C SER A 274 -8.03 39.74 -5.96
N LYS A 275 -8.94 38.77 -6.05
CA LYS A 275 -10.40 38.96 -6.03
C LYS A 275 -11.04 38.65 -4.67
N VAL A 276 -10.25 38.20 -3.68
CA VAL A 276 -10.76 37.81 -2.37
C VAL A 276 -10.07 38.59 -1.24
N GLU A 277 -10.78 38.82 -0.14
CA GLU A 277 -10.27 39.60 0.98
C GLU A 277 -9.35 38.79 1.88
N LYS A 278 -9.76 37.54 2.17
CA LYS A 278 -8.98 36.55 2.96
C LYS A 278 -8.79 35.31 2.14
N LEU A 279 -7.53 34.90 1.97
CA LEU A 279 -7.18 33.70 1.23
C LEU A 279 -6.73 32.58 2.19
N TYR A 280 -7.35 31.44 2.07
CA TYR A 280 -6.97 30.22 2.77
C TYR A 280 -6.46 29.18 1.77
N ILE A 281 -5.47 28.37 2.20
CA ILE A 281 -5.02 27.21 1.44
C ILE A 281 -5.34 25.97 2.27
N VAL A 282 -6.21 25.13 1.73
CA VAL A 282 -6.71 23.92 2.39
C VAL A 282 -6.18 22.71 1.64
N GLU A 283 -5.15 22.09 2.19
CA GLU A 283 -4.52 20.87 1.66
C GLU A 283 -4.11 19.95 2.81
N GLU A 284 -4.31 18.64 2.65
CA GLU A 284 -3.84 17.63 3.60
C GLU A 284 -2.33 17.41 3.45
N LEU A 285 -1.69 16.87 4.50
CA LEU A 285 -0.26 16.54 4.56
C LEU A 285 0.64 17.79 4.44
N ASP A 286 1.65 17.76 3.57
CA ASP A 286 2.66 18.81 3.46
C ASP A 286 2.14 20.10 2.78
N PRO A 287 2.71 21.27 3.08
CA PRO A 287 2.29 22.56 2.52
C PRO A 287 2.79 22.78 1.08
N VAL A 288 2.48 21.85 0.16
CA VAL A 288 3.01 21.85 -1.21
C VAL A 288 2.49 23.00 -2.05
N ILE A 289 1.19 23.29 -1.94
CA ILE A 289 0.55 24.44 -2.61
C ILE A 289 0.89 25.73 -1.88
N GLU A 290 0.76 25.70 -0.56
CA GLU A 290 0.95 26.86 0.30
C GLU A 290 2.36 27.46 0.17
N GLU A 291 3.41 26.65 0.26
CA GLU A 291 4.79 27.11 0.14
C GLU A 291 5.05 27.81 -1.19
N GLN A 292 4.54 27.25 -2.29
CA GLN A 292 4.71 27.83 -3.61
C GLN A 292 3.94 29.16 -3.73
N VAL A 293 2.68 29.20 -3.30
CA VAL A 293 1.84 30.41 -3.33
C VAL A 293 2.47 31.53 -2.49
N LYS A 294 2.92 31.22 -1.28
CA LYS A 294 3.61 32.19 -0.41
C LYS A 294 4.96 32.64 -0.98
N SER A 295 5.70 31.75 -1.67
CA SER A 295 6.97 32.12 -2.33
C SER A 295 6.80 33.17 -3.43
N TRP A 296 5.61 33.30 -4.01
CA TRP A 296 5.27 34.34 -4.99
C TRP A 296 4.84 35.67 -4.35
N GLY A 297 4.88 35.76 -3.03
CA GLY A 297 4.49 36.96 -2.27
C GLY A 297 2.99 37.10 -2.02
N ILE A 298 2.19 36.06 -2.32
CA ILE A 298 0.75 36.04 -2.06
C ILE A 298 0.51 35.74 -0.58
N LYS A 299 -0.25 36.60 0.09
CA LYS A 299 -0.63 36.39 1.50
C LYS A 299 -1.77 35.37 1.55
N ALA A 300 -1.54 34.27 2.25
CA ALA A 300 -2.53 33.23 2.48
C ALA A 300 -2.33 32.61 3.87
N THR A 301 -3.39 32.08 4.43
CA THR A 301 -3.35 31.30 5.69
C THR A 301 -3.53 29.82 5.36
N GLY A 302 -2.70 28.95 5.90
CA GLY A 302 -2.74 27.51 5.67
C GLY A 302 -2.34 26.75 6.91
N LYS A 303 -1.13 26.17 6.94
CA LYS A 303 -0.66 25.34 8.06
C LYS A 303 -0.44 26.10 9.39
N GLU A 304 -0.60 27.41 9.41
CA GLU A 304 -0.67 28.15 10.67
C GLU A 304 -1.91 27.78 11.49
N ILE A 305 -3.00 27.35 10.84
CA ILE A 305 -4.25 26.96 11.50
C ILE A 305 -4.67 25.51 11.21
N PHE A 306 -4.02 24.85 10.26
CA PHE A 306 -4.29 23.47 9.88
C PHE A 306 -3.13 22.55 10.25
N THR A 307 -3.45 21.35 10.72
CA THR A 307 -2.45 20.32 10.98
C THR A 307 -1.81 19.80 9.68
N VAL A 308 -0.56 19.32 9.78
CA VAL A 308 0.10 18.53 8.74
C VAL A 308 -0.19 17.03 8.85
N GLN A 309 -0.91 16.61 9.90
CA GLN A 309 -1.16 15.22 10.22
C GLN A 309 -2.61 14.84 9.94
N GLY A 310 -2.81 13.68 9.35
CA GLY A 310 -4.10 13.06 9.19
C GLY A 310 -5.00 13.66 8.12
N GLU A 311 -6.22 13.13 8.08
CA GLU A 311 -7.28 13.64 7.22
C GLU A 311 -7.93 14.89 7.80
N TYR A 312 -8.42 15.76 6.93
CA TYR A 312 -9.27 16.86 7.32
C TYR A 312 -10.75 16.46 7.37
N SER A 313 -11.57 17.37 7.87
CA SER A 313 -13.02 17.25 7.86
C SER A 313 -13.67 18.64 7.73
N ALA A 314 -14.94 18.68 7.32
CA ALA A 314 -15.70 19.91 7.28
C ALA A 314 -15.76 20.61 8.65
N ASN A 315 -15.85 19.86 9.73
CA ASN A 315 -15.87 20.39 11.09
C ASN A 315 -14.56 21.08 11.46
N MET A 316 -13.41 20.49 11.16
CA MET A 316 -12.09 21.14 11.37
C MET A 316 -11.98 22.46 10.62
N LEU A 317 -12.53 22.54 9.41
CA LEU A 317 -12.50 23.78 8.64
C LEU A 317 -13.42 24.84 9.25
N ARG A 318 -14.60 24.48 9.75
CA ARG A 318 -15.53 25.40 10.45
C ARG A 318 -14.88 25.97 11.72
N GLU A 319 -14.27 25.11 12.53
CA GLU A 319 -13.55 25.53 13.74
C GLU A 319 -12.38 26.48 13.39
N ALA A 320 -11.52 26.08 12.44
CA ALA A 320 -10.30 26.83 12.13
C ALA A 320 -10.57 28.16 11.37
N ILE A 321 -11.54 28.20 10.47
CA ILE A 321 -11.80 29.37 9.60
C ILE A 321 -12.90 30.27 10.19
N LEU A 322 -14.00 29.67 10.69
CA LEU A 322 -15.16 30.42 11.18
C LEU A 322 -15.13 30.65 12.69
N GLY A 323 -14.26 29.96 13.44
CA GLY A 323 -14.20 30.01 14.92
C GLY A 323 -15.42 29.38 15.59
N GLU A 324 -16.11 28.46 14.92
CA GLU A 324 -17.27 27.76 15.46
C GLU A 324 -16.85 26.76 16.54
N GLU A 325 -17.40 26.87 17.74
CA GLU A 325 -17.26 25.82 18.76
C GLU A 325 -18.26 24.69 18.46
N LEU A 326 -17.77 23.62 17.84
CA LEU A 326 -18.59 22.45 17.55
C LEU A 326 -18.74 21.60 18.81
N LYS A 327 -19.92 21.65 19.44
CA LYS A 327 -20.29 20.70 20.49
C LYS A 327 -20.65 19.36 19.84
N LEU A 328 -19.63 18.53 19.63
CA LEU A 328 -19.89 17.15 19.25
C LEU A 328 -20.30 16.40 20.53
N ASP A 329 -21.50 15.83 20.55
CA ASP A 329 -21.83 14.77 21.50
C ASP A 329 -20.92 13.58 21.17
N ALA A 330 -19.74 13.57 21.76
CA ALA A 330 -18.83 12.44 21.60
C ALA A 330 -19.51 11.19 22.17
N PRO A 331 -19.83 10.18 21.38
CA PRO A 331 -20.30 8.93 21.94
C PRO A 331 -19.24 8.43 22.92
N ALA A 332 -19.68 7.81 24.03
CA ALA A 332 -18.77 7.21 25.00
C ALA A 332 -17.68 6.43 24.24
N ALA A 333 -16.42 6.73 24.50
CA ALA A 333 -15.30 6.15 23.78
C ALA A 333 -15.43 4.63 23.73
N ALA A 334 -15.69 4.08 22.56
CA ALA A 334 -15.71 2.63 22.38
C ALA A 334 -14.33 2.08 22.75
N PRO A 335 -14.24 0.94 23.45
CA PRO A 335 -12.94 0.35 23.76
C PRO A 335 -12.18 0.11 22.47
N GLY A 336 -10.92 0.57 22.44
CA GLY A 336 -10.03 0.41 21.29
C GLY A 336 -9.94 -1.06 20.88
N ARG A 337 -10.09 -1.35 19.59
CA ARG A 337 -9.92 -2.70 19.01
C ARG A 337 -8.68 -2.71 18.13
N PRO A 338 -7.48 -2.90 18.69
CA PRO A 338 -6.27 -2.97 17.88
C PRO A 338 -6.35 -4.16 16.91
N PRO A 339 -5.75 -4.06 15.73
CA PRO A 339 -5.68 -5.17 14.79
C PRO A 339 -4.95 -6.35 15.46
N ILE A 340 -5.47 -7.55 15.25
CA ILE A 340 -4.91 -8.80 15.77
C ILE A 340 -4.87 -9.87 14.67
N LEU A 341 -3.99 -10.86 14.83
CA LEU A 341 -3.99 -12.02 13.94
C LEU A 341 -5.33 -12.76 13.99
N CYS A 342 -5.79 -13.29 12.85
CA CYS A 342 -7.05 -14.01 12.73
C CYS A 342 -7.13 -15.26 13.64
N PRO A 343 -8.34 -15.76 13.97
CA PRO A 343 -8.49 -17.10 14.53
C PRO A 343 -7.89 -18.15 13.58
N GLY A 344 -7.07 -19.06 14.10
CA GLY A 344 -6.42 -20.10 13.31
C GLY A 344 -5.30 -19.62 12.36
N CYS A 345 -4.85 -18.38 12.49
CA CYS A 345 -3.71 -17.89 11.74
C CYS A 345 -2.44 -18.70 12.05
N PRO A 346 -1.72 -19.21 11.02
CA PRO A 346 -0.52 -20.02 11.24
C PRO A 346 0.62 -19.23 11.91
N HIS A 347 0.68 -17.92 11.76
CA HIS A 347 1.71 -17.11 12.40
C HIS A 347 1.64 -17.13 13.93
N ARG A 348 0.48 -17.44 14.53
CA ARG A 348 0.32 -17.52 15.99
C ARG A 348 1.20 -18.60 16.62
N SER A 349 1.31 -19.75 15.99
CA SER A 349 2.14 -20.86 16.49
C SER A 349 3.61 -20.50 16.43
N VAL A 350 4.05 -19.85 15.37
CA VAL A 350 5.44 -19.40 15.21
C VAL A 350 5.81 -18.42 16.34
N TYR A 351 5.00 -17.38 16.53
CA TYR A 351 5.28 -16.39 17.59
C TYR A 351 5.10 -16.95 18.99
N TYR A 352 4.18 -17.89 19.19
CA TYR A 352 4.10 -18.61 20.46
C TYR A 352 5.41 -19.35 20.78
N VAL A 353 6.01 -20.03 19.80
CA VAL A 353 7.28 -20.74 19.99
C VAL A 353 8.43 -19.78 20.21
N LEU A 354 8.54 -18.71 19.43
CA LEU A 354 9.58 -17.68 19.59
C LEU A 354 9.49 -17.01 20.97
N ASN A 355 8.28 -16.65 21.42
CA ASN A 355 8.04 -16.10 22.76
C ASN A 355 8.43 -17.09 23.86
N LYS A 356 8.05 -18.37 23.72
CA LYS A 356 8.42 -19.44 24.65
C LYS A 356 9.95 -19.59 24.77
N LEU A 357 10.67 -19.41 23.67
CA LEU A 357 12.13 -19.48 23.59
C LEU A 357 12.80 -18.16 24.01
N LYS A 358 12.02 -17.11 24.27
CA LYS A 358 12.51 -15.75 24.58
C LYS A 358 13.41 -15.19 23.46
N MET A 359 13.08 -15.49 22.22
CA MET A 359 13.78 -14.97 21.05
C MET A 359 13.32 -13.56 20.74
N HIS A 360 14.22 -12.77 20.19
CA HIS A 360 13.96 -11.49 19.54
C HIS A 360 13.73 -11.67 18.06
N ALA A 361 12.95 -10.79 17.44
CA ALA A 361 12.74 -10.84 16.00
C ALA A 361 12.91 -9.48 15.32
N ALA A 362 13.82 -9.42 14.36
CA ALA A 362 13.81 -8.39 13.33
C ALA A 362 12.67 -8.72 12.37
N GLY A 363 11.59 -7.93 12.45
CA GLY A 363 10.36 -8.15 11.70
C GLY A 363 10.32 -7.42 10.38
N ASP A 364 9.31 -7.74 9.61
CA ASP A 364 9.05 -7.17 8.29
C ASP A 364 7.58 -6.76 8.15
N ILE A 365 7.15 -6.31 6.98
CA ILE A 365 5.81 -5.76 6.73
C ILE A 365 4.88 -6.82 6.16
N GLY A 366 3.80 -7.11 6.88
CA GLY A 366 2.75 -8.06 6.52
C GLY A 366 1.87 -8.41 7.71
N CYS A 367 0.92 -9.35 7.57
CA CYS A 367 0.09 -9.81 8.69
C CYS A 367 0.92 -10.23 9.91
N TYR A 368 2.07 -10.81 9.67
CA TYR A 368 2.98 -11.28 10.71
C TYR A 368 3.61 -10.15 11.55
N THR A 369 3.59 -8.88 11.10
CA THR A 369 3.96 -7.72 11.94
C THR A 369 3.13 -7.66 13.23
N LEU A 370 1.90 -8.18 13.20
CA LEU A 370 1.04 -8.27 14.38
C LEU A 370 1.56 -9.23 15.47
N GLY A 371 2.68 -9.92 15.23
CA GLY A 371 3.45 -10.61 16.27
C GLY A 371 4.08 -9.67 17.31
N ALA A 372 4.10 -8.35 17.05
CA ALA A 372 4.47 -7.33 18.02
C ALA A 372 3.42 -7.11 19.11
N VAL A 373 2.15 -7.44 18.82
CA VAL A 373 1.02 -7.17 19.73
C VAL A 373 0.90 -8.29 20.78
N ALA A 374 0.55 -7.88 22.01
CA ALA A 374 0.30 -8.83 23.09
C ALA A 374 -0.82 -9.84 22.72
N PRO A 375 -0.75 -11.09 23.21
CA PRO A 375 0.24 -11.67 24.13
C PRO A 375 1.49 -12.25 23.45
N LEU A 376 1.63 -12.10 22.13
CA LEU A 376 2.75 -12.66 21.37
C LEU A 376 4.03 -11.87 21.60
N SER A 377 4.03 -10.57 21.39
CA SER A 377 5.10 -9.60 21.75
C SER A 377 6.53 -10.07 21.42
N VAL A 378 6.75 -10.50 20.16
CA VAL A 378 8.03 -11.07 19.71
C VAL A 378 8.77 -10.16 18.75
N ILE A 379 8.03 -9.40 17.93
CA ILE A 379 8.64 -8.49 16.95
C ILE A 379 9.18 -7.25 17.67
N ASP A 380 10.47 -7.00 17.53
CA ASP A 380 11.16 -5.86 18.15
C ASP A 380 11.36 -4.69 17.19
N THR A 381 11.49 -4.95 15.88
CA THR A 381 11.70 -3.92 14.86
C THR A 381 10.93 -4.20 13.59
N THR A 382 10.44 -3.15 12.91
CA THR A 382 9.96 -3.19 11.53
C THR A 382 10.37 -1.90 10.83
N ILE A 383 10.82 -1.99 9.56
CA ILE A 383 11.30 -0.82 8.81
C ILE A 383 10.51 -0.70 7.50
N CYS A 384 10.82 -1.56 6.53
CA CYS A 384 10.18 -1.61 5.23
C CYS A 384 10.21 -3.04 4.69
N MET A 385 9.52 -3.31 3.61
CA MET A 385 9.47 -4.66 3.03
C MET A 385 10.86 -5.17 2.66
N GLY A 386 11.23 -6.36 3.18
CA GLY A 386 12.52 -7.01 2.97
C GLY A 386 13.63 -6.61 3.95
N ALA A 387 13.38 -5.65 4.83
CA ALA A 387 14.43 -5.10 5.71
C ALA A 387 14.80 -6.01 6.89
N SER A 388 13.96 -6.96 7.29
CA SER A 388 14.22 -7.83 8.45
C SER A 388 15.55 -8.58 8.34
N ILE A 389 15.81 -9.14 7.17
CA ILE A 389 17.02 -9.92 6.89
C ILE A 389 18.27 -9.01 6.91
N SER A 390 18.21 -7.86 6.24
CA SER A 390 19.32 -6.90 6.23
C SER A 390 19.58 -6.29 7.60
N SER A 391 18.53 -6.07 8.40
CA SER A 391 18.66 -5.57 9.77
C SER A 391 19.37 -6.58 10.68
N LEU A 392 18.98 -7.86 10.61
CA LEU A 392 19.67 -8.94 11.34
C LEU A 392 21.14 -9.02 10.95
N HIS A 393 21.45 -8.92 9.65
CA HIS A 393 22.81 -8.89 9.16
C HIS A 393 23.60 -7.69 9.69
N GLY A 394 22.99 -6.51 9.71
CA GLY A 394 23.59 -5.31 10.29
C GLY A 394 23.89 -5.46 11.79
N MET A 395 22.97 -6.06 12.55
CA MET A 395 23.19 -6.37 13.97
C MET A 395 24.38 -7.32 14.17
N GLU A 396 24.50 -8.36 13.32
CA GLU A 396 25.63 -9.28 13.36
C GLU A 396 26.96 -8.54 13.12
N LYS A 397 27.02 -7.70 12.10
CA LYS A 397 28.25 -6.95 11.80
C LYS A 397 28.63 -5.96 12.89
N ALA A 398 27.63 -5.41 13.58
CA ALA A 398 27.84 -4.46 14.68
C ALA A 398 28.28 -5.12 16.00
N LYS A 399 27.71 -6.28 16.34
CA LYS A 399 27.87 -6.93 17.66
C LYS A 399 28.45 -8.35 17.61
N GLY A 400 28.64 -8.89 16.41
CA GLY A 400 29.11 -10.24 16.19
C GLY A 400 28.03 -11.32 16.27
N LYS A 401 28.38 -12.51 15.84
CA LYS A 401 27.47 -13.66 15.71
C LYS A 401 26.84 -14.11 17.03
N GLU A 402 27.55 -13.99 18.15
CA GLU A 402 27.01 -14.36 19.47
C GLU A 402 25.80 -13.51 19.86
N TYR A 403 25.80 -12.23 19.49
CA TYR A 403 24.70 -11.34 19.76
C TYR A 403 23.42 -11.78 19.07
N ILE A 404 23.51 -12.22 17.81
CA ILE A 404 22.33 -12.59 17.01
C ILE A 404 21.83 -14.02 17.26
N LYS A 405 22.50 -14.85 18.06
CA LYS A 405 22.00 -16.19 18.44
C LYS A 405 20.64 -16.17 19.14
N ASN A 406 20.29 -15.03 19.73
CA ASN A 406 18.97 -14.80 20.33
C ASN A 406 18.00 -14.03 19.43
N TRP A 407 18.34 -13.87 18.16
CA TRP A 407 17.57 -13.13 17.17
C TRP A 407 17.24 -14.01 15.94
N VAL A 408 16.10 -13.71 15.34
CA VAL A 408 15.73 -14.24 14.02
C VAL A 408 15.23 -13.10 13.14
N ALA A 409 15.43 -13.20 11.83
CA ALA A 409 14.71 -12.35 10.88
C ALA A 409 13.39 -13.05 10.51
N VAL A 410 12.26 -12.32 10.56
CA VAL A 410 10.95 -12.87 10.22
C VAL A 410 10.38 -12.11 9.03
N ILE A 411 10.01 -12.83 7.97
CA ILE A 411 9.51 -12.27 6.71
C ILE A 411 8.43 -13.18 6.12
N GLY A 412 7.42 -12.62 5.45
CA GLY A 412 6.41 -13.40 4.71
C GLY A 412 6.89 -13.80 3.32
N ASP A 413 6.21 -14.76 2.70
CA ASP A 413 6.50 -15.29 1.37
C ASP A 413 6.45 -14.20 0.27
N SER A 414 5.38 -13.43 0.18
CA SER A 414 5.25 -12.32 -0.76
C SER A 414 6.34 -11.26 -0.53
N THR A 415 6.58 -10.87 0.72
CA THR A 415 7.60 -9.87 1.09
C THR A 415 9.02 -10.38 0.82
N PHE A 416 9.27 -11.68 1.00
CA PHE A 416 10.53 -12.31 0.62
C PHE A 416 10.80 -12.15 -0.88
N LEU A 417 9.80 -12.41 -1.72
CA LEU A 417 9.91 -12.24 -3.17
C LEU A 417 9.94 -10.77 -3.60
N HIS A 418 9.38 -9.86 -2.80
CA HIS A 418 9.41 -8.42 -3.07
C HIS A 418 10.85 -7.87 -3.05
N THR A 419 11.56 -8.04 -1.94
CA THR A 419 12.95 -7.53 -1.76
C THR A 419 13.80 -8.39 -0.83
N GLY A 420 13.21 -9.36 -0.12
CA GLY A 420 13.95 -10.23 0.82
C GLY A 420 14.99 -11.12 0.15
N VAL A 421 14.78 -11.52 -1.11
CA VAL A 421 15.73 -12.31 -1.91
C VAL A 421 17.08 -11.58 -2.00
N ASN A 422 17.06 -10.28 -2.28
CA ASN A 422 18.27 -9.47 -2.37
C ASN A 422 19.02 -9.38 -1.03
N SER A 423 18.25 -9.26 0.06
CA SER A 423 18.80 -9.24 1.42
C SER A 423 19.45 -10.56 1.80
N LEU A 424 18.86 -11.70 1.42
CA LEU A 424 19.43 -13.01 1.64
C LEU A 424 20.72 -13.23 0.80
N MET A 425 20.70 -12.80 -0.48
CA MET A 425 21.91 -12.81 -1.32
C MET A 425 23.06 -12.00 -0.68
N ASN A 426 22.72 -10.81 -0.13
CA ASN A 426 23.70 -9.98 0.55
C ASN A 426 24.30 -10.66 1.79
N MET A 427 23.47 -11.35 2.60
CA MET A 427 23.97 -12.14 3.75
C MET A 427 24.97 -13.22 3.29
N MET A 428 24.60 -14.00 2.25
CA MET A 428 25.44 -15.07 1.72
C MET A 428 26.75 -14.53 1.14
N TYR A 429 26.69 -13.48 0.30
CA TYR A 429 27.84 -12.85 -0.30
C TYR A 429 28.84 -12.32 0.74
N ASN A 430 28.33 -11.73 1.83
CA ASN A 430 29.14 -11.14 2.89
C ASN A 430 29.44 -12.11 4.05
N LYS A 431 29.26 -13.43 3.83
CA LYS A 431 29.61 -14.48 4.81
C LYS A 431 28.99 -14.20 6.19
N ALA A 432 27.72 -13.87 6.20
CA ALA A 432 26.97 -13.68 7.43
C ALA A 432 26.60 -15.01 8.07
N THR A 433 26.09 -14.91 9.28
CA THR A 433 25.42 -15.99 10.00
C THR A 433 23.98 -15.56 10.34
N GLY A 434 23.24 -16.40 11.02
CA GLY A 434 21.91 -16.06 11.53
C GLY A 434 20.77 -16.77 10.81
N THR A 435 19.61 -16.77 11.47
CA THR A 435 18.45 -17.53 11.05
C THR A 435 17.37 -16.62 10.47
N VAL A 436 16.94 -16.93 9.26
CA VAL A 436 15.82 -16.28 8.56
C VAL A 436 14.61 -17.20 8.61
N MET A 437 13.48 -16.70 9.08
CA MET A 437 12.20 -17.42 9.10
C MET A 437 11.27 -16.86 8.04
N ILE A 438 10.98 -17.64 7.00
CA ILE A 438 10.01 -17.28 5.95
C ILE A 438 8.66 -17.89 6.35
N LEU A 439 7.68 -17.02 6.62
CA LEU A 439 6.33 -17.41 6.99
C LEU A 439 5.47 -17.53 5.73
N ASP A 440 5.52 -18.68 5.07
CA ASP A 440 4.78 -18.98 3.84
C ASP A 440 3.31 -19.31 4.18
N ASN A 441 2.43 -18.35 3.94
CA ASN A 441 0.99 -18.51 4.06
C ASN A 441 0.27 -18.59 2.69
N SER A 442 1.03 -18.67 1.61
CA SER A 442 0.59 -18.84 0.22
C SER A 442 -0.33 -17.73 -0.30
N THR A 443 -0.14 -16.48 0.19
CA THR A 443 -0.91 -15.32 -0.27
C THR A 443 -0.32 -14.01 0.25
N THR A 444 -0.56 -12.90 -0.44
CA THR A 444 -0.37 -11.54 0.07
C THR A 444 -1.56 -11.17 0.95
N GLY A 445 -1.54 -11.63 2.22
CA GLY A 445 -2.74 -11.66 3.06
C GLY A 445 -3.25 -10.31 3.55
N MET A 446 -2.35 -9.35 3.84
CA MET A 446 -2.70 -8.08 4.48
C MET A 446 -3.55 -7.17 3.59
N THR A 447 -3.36 -7.22 2.29
CA THR A 447 -3.99 -6.34 1.29
C THR A 447 -5.23 -6.95 0.63
N GLY A 448 -5.63 -8.17 0.99
CA GLY A 448 -6.84 -8.82 0.46
C GLY A 448 -6.64 -10.19 -0.17
N HIS A 449 -5.54 -10.89 0.14
CA HIS A 449 -5.24 -12.26 -0.32
C HIS A 449 -4.88 -12.35 -1.81
N GLN A 450 -4.14 -11.37 -2.33
CA GLN A 450 -3.67 -11.37 -3.71
C GLN A 450 -2.67 -12.51 -3.96
N ASP A 451 -2.69 -13.00 -5.18
CA ASP A 451 -1.68 -13.93 -5.67
C ASP A 451 -0.31 -13.24 -5.83
N HIS A 452 0.75 -14.03 -5.74
CA HIS A 452 2.14 -13.59 -5.97
C HIS A 452 2.93 -14.70 -6.66
N ALA A 453 4.18 -14.45 -7.01
CA ALA A 453 4.96 -15.33 -7.88
C ALA A 453 5.16 -16.79 -7.38
N ALA A 454 4.85 -17.09 -6.11
CA ALA A 454 4.89 -18.46 -5.57
C ALA A 454 3.51 -19.12 -5.41
N THR A 455 2.41 -18.46 -5.82
CA THR A 455 1.06 -19.04 -5.68
C THR A 455 0.61 -19.85 -6.89
N GLY A 456 1.27 -19.69 -8.05
CA GLY A 456 0.97 -20.44 -9.27
C GLY A 456 -0.25 -19.94 -10.04
N LYS A 457 -0.66 -18.68 -9.81
CA LYS A 457 -1.78 -18.05 -10.49
C LYS A 457 -1.49 -16.58 -10.76
N THR A 458 -1.84 -16.10 -11.95
CA THR A 458 -1.71 -14.69 -12.34
C THR A 458 -2.87 -13.84 -11.80
N LEU A 459 -2.74 -12.51 -11.84
CA LEU A 459 -3.83 -11.59 -11.53
C LEU A 459 -5.06 -11.83 -12.44
N GLN A 460 -4.86 -12.14 -13.71
CA GLN A 460 -5.94 -12.44 -14.67
C GLN A 460 -6.61 -13.80 -14.45
N GLY A 461 -6.09 -14.60 -13.52
CA GLY A 461 -6.66 -15.87 -13.09
C GLY A 461 -6.06 -17.10 -13.77
N ASP A 462 -5.07 -16.92 -14.64
CA ASP A 462 -4.46 -18.01 -15.40
C ASP A 462 -3.47 -18.81 -14.54
N PRO A 463 -3.42 -20.13 -14.67
CA PRO A 463 -2.36 -20.95 -14.06
C PRO A 463 -0.99 -20.55 -14.60
N THR A 464 0.00 -20.49 -13.71
CA THR A 464 1.37 -20.14 -14.08
C THR A 464 2.38 -20.90 -13.23
N TYR A 465 3.67 -20.74 -13.54
CA TYR A 465 4.75 -21.29 -12.75
C TYR A 465 4.76 -20.69 -11.34
N ALA A 466 4.83 -21.54 -10.32
CA ALA A 466 5.01 -21.13 -8.93
C ALA A 466 6.49 -21.22 -8.56
N ILE A 467 7.06 -20.10 -8.10
CA ILE A 467 8.45 -20.09 -7.62
C ILE A 467 8.57 -21.00 -6.39
N ASP A 468 9.49 -21.95 -6.46
CA ASP A 468 9.90 -22.79 -5.32
C ASP A 468 10.84 -22.00 -4.41
N ILE A 469 10.30 -21.43 -3.31
CA ILE A 469 11.09 -20.63 -2.37
C ILE A 469 12.23 -21.44 -1.72
N PRO A 470 12.05 -22.69 -1.27
CA PRO A 470 13.14 -23.55 -0.80
C PRO A 470 14.27 -23.71 -1.85
N ALA A 471 13.92 -24.01 -3.10
CA ALA A 471 14.89 -24.15 -4.17
C ALA A 471 15.63 -22.85 -4.46
N LEU A 472 14.92 -21.71 -4.45
CA LEU A 472 15.51 -20.37 -4.61
C LEU A 472 16.52 -20.09 -3.51
N CYS A 473 16.21 -20.35 -2.24
CA CYS A 473 17.14 -20.18 -1.13
C CYS A 473 18.42 -21.04 -1.30
N ARG A 474 18.26 -22.30 -1.74
CA ARG A 474 19.40 -23.18 -2.03
C ARG A 474 20.25 -22.66 -3.21
N ALA A 475 19.60 -22.14 -4.25
CA ALA A 475 20.29 -21.57 -5.40
C ALA A 475 21.12 -20.31 -5.03
N ILE A 476 20.68 -19.54 -4.03
CA ILE A 476 21.44 -18.42 -3.46
C ILE A 476 22.67 -18.90 -2.68
N GLY A 477 22.74 -20.19 -2.33
CA GLY A 477 23.86 -20.81 -1.62
C GLY A 477 23.58 -21.18 -0.15
N VAL A 478 22.35 -21.03 0.33
CA VAL A 478 21.97 -21.44 1.69
C VAL A 478 21.95 -22.96 1.78
N LYS A 479 22.76 -23.52 2.67
CA LYS A 479 22.84 -24.97 2.88
C LYS A 479 21.72 -25.49 3.78
N ASN A 480 21.37 -24.72 4.80
CA ASN A 480 20.39 -25.10 5.81
C ASN A 480 19.02 -24.48 5.45
N VAL A 481 18.23 -25.18 4.64
CA VAL A 481 16.86 -24.79 4.26
C VAL A 481 15.89 -25.85 4.73
N ILE A 482 15.10 -25.52 5.75
CA ILE A 482 14.22 -26.46 6.46
C ILE A 482 12.77 -26.02 6.34
N GLU A 483 11.90 -26.91 5.86
CA GLU A 483 10.46 -26.70 5.85
C GLU A 483 9.79 -27.34 7.07
N VAL A 484 8.90 -26.59 7.72
CA VAL A 484 8.15 -27.03 8.89
C VAL A 484 6.69 -26.59 8.78
N ASN A 485 5.76 -27.47 9.15
CA ASN A 485 4.37 -27.04 9.32
C ASN A 485 4.26 -26.10 10.55
N ALA A 486 3.67 -24.92 10.38
CA ALA A 486 3.57 -23.95 11.46
C ALA A 486 2.85 -24.48 12.71
N PHE A 487 1.91 -25.42 12.57
CA PHE A 487 1.17 -26.02 13.69
C PHE A 487 1.90 -27.21 14.35
N ASP A 488 3.00 -27.68 13.79
CA ASP A 488 3.87 -28.67 14.45
C ASP A 488 4.82 -27.96 15.42
N ILE A 489 4.31 -27.62 16.59
CA ILE A 489 4.99 -26.81 17.61
C ILE A 489 6.27 -27.49 18.10
N GLU A 490 6.25 -28.82 18.30
CA GLU A 490 7.39 -29.56 18.85
C GLU A 490 8.55 -29.55 17.85
N ARG A 491 8.26 -29.87 16.58
CA ARG A 491 9.26 -29.84 15.52
C ARG A 491 9.77 -28.41 15.28
N LEU A 492 8.88 -27.42 15.26
CA LEU A 492 9.24 -26.02 15.07
C LEU A 492 10.18 -25.53 16.17
N GLU A 493 9.87 -25.83 17.44
CA GLU A 493 10.74 -25.50 18.58
C GLU A 493 12.12 -26.16 18.47
N LYS A 494 12.15 -27.40 18.09
CA LYS A 494 13.40 -28.15 17.90
C LYS A 494 14.24 -27.54 16.79
N VAL A 495 13.66 -27.31 15.63
CA VAL A 495 14.34 -26.73 14.44
C VAL A 495 14.87 -25.34 14.75
N ILE A 496 14.10 -24.47 15.40
CA ILE A 496 14.57 -23.13 15.76
C ILE A 496 15.82 -23.21 16.65
N LYS A 497 15.80 -24.06 17.69
CA LYS A 497 16.95 -24.23 18.59
C LYS A 497 18.20 -24.75 17.87
N GLU A 498 18.02 -25.67 16.93
CA GLU A 498 19.13 -26.26 16.17
C GLU A 498 19.72 -25.23 15.17
N GLU A 499 18.86 -24.48 14.49
CA GLU A 499 19.31 -23.57 13.43
C GLU A 499 19.94 -22.27 13.97
N VAL A 500 19.42 -21.71 15.07
CA VAL A 500 20.02 -20.50 15.68
C VAL A 500 21.37 -20.76 16.34
N ALA A 501 21.66 -22.02 16.65
CA ALA A 501 22.95 -22.41 17.21
C ALA A 501 24.08 -22.53 16.17
N LYS A 502 23.72 -22.53 14.87
CA LYS A 502 24.71 -22.69 13.79
C LYS A 502 25.43 -21.35 13.50
N ASP A 503 26.70 -21.49 13.14
CA ASP A 503 27.53 -20.36 12.67
C ASP A 503 27.45 -20.18 11.14
N GLU A 504 26.31 -20.51 10.55
CA GLU A 504 26.01 -20.37 9.11
C GLU A 504 24.63 -19.73 8.93
N VAL A 505 24.32 -19.26 7.73
CA VAL A 505 22.97 -18.80 7.39
C VAL A 505 22.03 -20.01 7.34
N SER A 506 20.94 -19.92 8.08
CA SER A 506 19.85 -20.90 8.06
C SER A 506 18.55 -20.25 7.61
N VAL A 507 17.75 -20.96 6.83
CA VAL A 507 16.40 -20.54 6.42
C VAL A 507 15.38 -21.57 6.90
N ILE A 508 14.46 -21.14 7.75
CA ILE A 508 13.32 -21.96 8.21
C ILE A 508 12.07 -21.45 7.50
N ILE A 509 11.41 -22.32 6.75
CA ILE A 509 10.18 -21.97 6.01
C ILE A 509 9.01 -22.63 6.72
N THR A 510 8.11 -21.81 7.29
CA THR A 510 6.89 -22.33 7.92
C THR A 510 5.76 -22.33 6.89
N LYS A 511 5.64 -23.41 6.13
CA LYS A 511 4.66 -23.53 5.05
C LYS A 511 3.30 -24.00 5.57
N THR A 512 2.37 -23.07 5.68
CA THR A 512 0.98 -23.36 6.11
C THR A 512 0.04 -22.32 5.56
N PRO A 513 -0.90 -22.69 4.66
CA PRO A 513 -1.78 -21.74 3.98
C PRO A 513 -2.59 -20.87 4.95
N CYS A 514 -2.83 -19.62 4.54
CA CYS A 514 -3.70 -18.71 5.27
C CYS A 514 -5.08 -19.34 5.49
N VAL A 515 -5.59 -19.25 6.70
CA VAL A 515 -6.88 -19.86 7.09
C VAL A 515 -8.05 -19.31 6.26
N LEU A 516 -7.95 -18.08 5.77
CA LEU A 516 -8.99 -17.42 4.98
C LEU A 516 -9.03 -17.87 3.50
N LEU A 517 -8.02 -18.58 3.01
CA LEU A 517 -8.03 -19.16 1.66
C LEU A 517 -8.97 -20.36 1.54
N SER A 518 -9.28 -21.04 2.65
CA SER A 518 -10.15 -22.21 2.65
C SER A 518 -11.58 -21.87 3.00
N LYS A 519 -12.50 -22.13 2.08
CA LYS A 519 -13.96 -22.07 2.32
C LYS A 519 -14.51 -23.33 2.99
N LYS A 520 -13.71 -24.38 3.16
CA LYS A 520 -14.16 -25.64 3.78
C LYS A 520 -14.28 -25.46 5.28
N LYS A 521 -15.47 -25.72 5.84
CA LYS A 521 -15.67 -25.80 7.28
C LYS A 521 -14.82 -26.98 7.81
N LYS A 522 -13.92 -26.68 8.73
CA LYS A 522 -13.17 -27.71 9.47
C LYS A 522 -13.97 -28.12 10.71
N PRO A 523 -13.80 -29.34 11.21
CA PRO A 523 -14.36 -29.71 12.51
C PRO A 523 -13.90 -28.72 13.58
N LEU A 524 -14.81 -28.28 14.43
CA LEU A 524 -14.53 -27.30 15.48
C LEU A 524 -13.96 -27.97 16.72
N TYR A 525 -13.32 -27.19 17.56
CA TYR A 525 -12.90 -27.62 18.89
C TYR A 525 -13.82 -27.01 19.95
N ALA A 526 -14.14 -27.78 20.98
CA ALA A 526 -14.87 -27.34 22.15
C ALA A 526 -14.11 -27.68 23.43
N GLU A 527 -14.39 -26.92 24.47
CA GLU A 527 -13.86 -27.16 25.81
C GLU A 527 -14.66 -28.21 26.58
N GLU A 528 -13.96 -28.93 27.45
CA GLU A 528 -14.52 -29.76 28.52
C GLU A 528 -14.21 -29.10 29.87
N PRO A 529 -15.11 -28.30 30.45
CA PRO A 529 -14.84 -27.50 31.65
C PRO A 529 -14.37 -28.32 32.83
N ASP A 530 -14.91 -29.52 33.01
CA ASP A 530 -14.56 -30.44 34.14
C ASP A 530 -13.12 -30.90 34.10
N LYS A 531 -12.52 -31.00 32.90
CA LYS A 531 -11.11 -31.36 32.72
C LYS A 531 -10.18 -30.16 32.77
N CYS A 532 -10.72 -28.95 32.66
CA CYS A 532 -9.95 -27.72 32.59
C CYS A 532 -9.25 -27.43 33.94
N LYS A 533 -7.93 -27.47 33.97
CA LYS A 533 -7.12 -27.10 35.14
C LYS A 533 -6.83 -25.60 35.26
N LYS A 534 -7.52 -24.76 34.49
CA LYS A 534 -7.47 -23.27 34.55
C LYS A 534 -6.04 -22.69 34.36
N CYS A 535 -5.13 -23.46 33.77
CA CYS A 535 -3.73 -23.08 33.63
C CYS A 535 -3.46 -22.00 32.56
N GLY A 536 -4.40 -21.76 31.62
CA GLY A 536 -4.31 -20.73 30.59
C GLY A 536 -3.28 -20.97 29.47
N MET A 537 -2.65 -22.16 29.41
CA MET A 537 -1.62 -22.45 28.38
C MET A 537 -2.18 -22.34 26.95
N CYS A 538 -3.41 -22.81 26.72
CA CYS A 538 -4.09 -22.77 25.44
C CYS A 538 -4.42 -21.32 24.96
N MET A 539 -4.44 -20.35 25.88
CA MET A 539 -4.70 -18.94 25.57
C MET A 539 -3.42 -18.16 25.18
N LYS A 540 -2.23 -18.68 25.48
CA LYS A 540 -0.96 -17.98 25.20
C LYS A 540 -0.76 -17.59 23.72
N PRO A 541 -1.25 -18.35 22.72
CA PRO A 541 -1.21 -17.90 21.34
C PRO A 541 -2.13 -16.71 21.02
N GLY A 542 -2.96 -16.27 21.98
CA GLY A 542 -3.81 -15.09 21.84
C GLY A 542 -4.95 -15.25 20.81
N CYS A 543 -5.48 -16.47 20.62
CA CYS A 543 -6.55 -16.70 19.65
C CYS A 543 -7.83 -15.93 20.04
N PRO A 544 -8.40 -15.09 19.16
CA PRO A 544 -9.59 -14.30 19.49
C PRO A 544 -10.87 -15.14 19.66
N ALA A 545 -10.87 -16.40 19.17
CA ALA A 545 -11.96 -17.35 19.45
C ALA A 545 -11.93 -17.92 20.88
N MET A 546 -10.95 -17.54 21.69
CA MET A 546 -10.82 -18.07 23.06
C MET A 546 -10.97 -16.96 24.09
N THR A 547 -11.83 -17.16 25.05
CA THR A 547 -12.04 -16.27 26.19
C THR A 547 -11.90 -17.03 27.51
N ARG A 548 -11.76 -16.27 28.60
CA ARG A 548 -11.69 -16.83 29.94
C ARG A 548 -12.98 -16.53 30.69
N ASN A 549 -13.61 -17.56 31.23
CA ASN A 549 -14.81 -17.43 32.06
C ASN A 549 -14.48 -16.82 33.43
N ALA A 550 -15.49 -16.38 34.15
CA ALA A 550 -15.33 -15.82 35.51
C ALA A 550 -14.69 -16.81 36.49
N ASP A 551 -14.96 -18.11 36.35
CA ASP A 551 -14.37 -19.18 37.15
C ASP A 551 -12.95 -19.57 36.69
N LYS A 552 -12.39 -18.85 35.71
CA LYS A 552 -11.08 -19.06 35.05
C LYS A 552 -10.99 -20.28 34.14
N THR A 553 -12.07 -21.00 33.86
CA THR A 553 -12.12 -21.96 32.76
C THR A 553 -12.03 -21.23 31.42
N ILE A 554 -11.79 -21.96 30.34
CA ILE A 554 -11.77 -21.40 28.99
C ILE A 554 -13.13 -21.59 28.32
N HIS A 555 -13.44 -20.67 27.39
CA HIS A 555 -14.53 -20.81 26.45
C HIS A 555 -13.99 -20.66 25.03
N ILE A 556 -14.49 -21.47 24.09
CA ILE A 556 -14.17 -21.42 22.66
C ILE A 556 -15.42 -21.01 21.90
N ASP A 557 -15.41 -19.82 21.33
CA ASP A 557 -16.48 -19.32 20.47
C ASP A 557 -16.52 -20.15 19.16
N ASP A 558 -17.59 -20.90 18.96
CA ASP A 558 -17.76 -21.80 17.82
C ASP A 558 -18.02 -21.02 16.51
N THR A 559 -18.49 -19.77 16.58
CA THR A 559 -18.68 -18.90 15.41
C THR A 559 -17.34 -18.37 14.89
N MET A 560 -16.35 -18.22 15.75
CA MET A 560 -15.00 -17.72 15.41
C MET A 560 -13.98 -18.85 15.21
N CYS A 561 -14.20 -20.02 15.80
CA CYS A 561 -13.24 -21.14 15.73
C CYS A 561 -13.09 -21.67 14.29
N THR A 562 -11.86 -21.78 13.82
CA THR A 562 -11.53 -22.29 12.47
C THR A 562 -11.06 -23.75 12.47
N GLY A 563 -11.05 -24.42 13.62
CA GLY A 563 -10.63 -25.83 13.72
C GLY A 563 -9.13 -26.08 13.48
N CYS A 564 -8.25 -25.12 13.74
CA CYS A 564 -6.80 -25.28 13.49
C CYS A 564 -6.09 -26.23 14.48
N GLY A 565 -6.67 -26.46 15.67
CA GLY A 565 -6.14 -27.38 16.68
C GLY A 565 -5.00 -26.85 17.54
N LEU A 566 -4.52 -25.62 17.35
CA LEU A 566 -3.41 -25.05 18.13
C LEU A 566 -3.66 -25.07 19.64
N CYS A 567 -4.87 -24.71 20.08
CA CYS A 567 -5.24 -24.75 21.49
C CYS A 567 -5.24 -26.18 22.07
N LYS A 568 -5.65 -27.16 21.25
CA LYS A 568 -5.63 -28.60 21.62
C LYS A 568 -4.21 -29.11 21.84
N SER A 569 -3.28 -28.78 20.93
CA SER A 569 -1.87 -29.21 21.05
C SER A 569 -1.18 -28.64 22.29
N LEU A 570 -1.66 -27.56 22.85
CA LEU A 570 -1.14 -26.92 24.05
C LEU A 570 -1.81 -27.41 25.36
N CYS A 571 -2.94 -28.13 25.25
CA CYS A 571 -3.67 -28.60 26.41
C CYS A 571 -3.14 -29.96 26.88
N LYS A 572 -2.37 -29.98 27.98
CA LYS A 572 -1.84 -31.21 28.59
C LYS A 572 -2.90 -32.02 29.34
N PHE A 573 -4.10 -31.46 29.54
CA PHE A 573 -5.16 -32.10 30.37
C PHE A 573 -6.29 -32.65 29.54
N ASP A 574 -6.14 -32.62 28.20
CA ASP A 574 -7.17 -33.11 27.27
C ASP A 574 -8.56 -32.45 27.45
N ALA A 575 -8.53 -31.21 27.91
CA ALA A 575 -9.74 -30.40 28.14
C ALA A 575 -10.27 -29.68 26.88
N ILE A 576 -9.69 -29.97 25.71
CA ILE A 576 -10.11 -29.41 24.42
C ILE A 576 -10.27 -30.57 23.44
N LYS A 577 -11.47 -30.77 22.93
CA LYS A 577 -11.79 -31.88 22.02
C LYS A 577 -12.31 -31.40 20.68
N LEU A 578 -12.12 -32.25 19.67
CA LEU A 578 -12.73 -32.09 18.37
C LEU A 578 -14.24 -32.42 18.48
N VAL A 579 -15.08 -31.48 18.05
CA VAL A 579 -16.54 -31.70 17.95
C VAL A 579 -16.81 -32.54 16.70
N ARG A 580 -17.41 -33.73 16.85
CA ARG A 580 -17.84 -34.56 15.71
C ARG A 580 -19.21 -34.07 15.22
N GLU A 581 -19.49 -34.23 13.91
CA GLU A 581 -20.85 -34.07 13.39
C GLU A 581 -21.76 -35.07 14.14
N GLY A 582 -22.68 -34.55 14.94
CA GLY A 582 -23.58 -35.34 15.78
C GLY A 582 -23.52 -35.07 17.28
N ASP A 583 -22.51 -34.33 17.75
CA ASP A 583 -22.36 -33.96 19.18
C ASP A 583 -23.01 -32.62 19.54
N LYS A 584 -23.86 -32.07 18.66
CA LYS A 584 -24.67 -30.84 18.91
C LYS A 584 -26.12 -31.15 19.07
#